data_d70ecb2e97bb5bb13d207fe9fbb82ed0
#
_entry.id   d70ecb2e97bb5bb13d207fe9fbb82ed0
#
_cell.length_a   1.000
_cell.length_b   1.000
_cell.length_c   1.000
_cell.angle_alpha   90.00
_cell.angle_beta   90.00
_cell.angle_gamma   90.00
#
_symmetry.space_group_name_H-M   'P 1'
#
loop_
_entity.id
_entity.type
_entity.pdbx_description
1 polymer ?
#
loop_
_entity_poly.entity_id
_entity_poly.type
_entity_poly.pdbx_seq_one_letter_code
_entity_poly.pdbx_strand_id
1 'polypeptide(L)'
;AGHLSLLNEAKKFDGINIVSIFINPAQFNEENDFINYPKTFEADVDILAKTNCEIIFAPSIKEIYPRGANLEKTVFKYRDILCDLSRSGHFDGVTTIVKILFDLIKPFRVFFGEKDFQQLKIIEQLIIQNNLKINLIKCPSIRDLNGMSYSSRYSTFSQNQRLQFDECAK
;
A
#
# COMPACT_ATOMS: atom_id res chain seq x y z
N ALA A 1 4.18 -12.57 2.54
CA ALA A 1 3.36 -12.88 3.73
C ALA A 1 2.41 -11.73 4.07
N GLY A 2 2.93 -10.49 4.31
CA GLY A 2 2.11 -9.35 4.76
C GLY A 2 0.96 -8.99 3.81
N HIS A 3 1.19 -8.84 2.51
CA HIS A 3 0.12 -8.53 1.55
C HIS A 3 -0.89 -9.68 1.41
N LEU A 4 -0.45 -10.92 1.50
CA LEU A 4 -1.34 -12.08 1.43
C LEU A 4 -2.29 -12.17 2.63
N SER A 5 -1.92 -11.64 3.79
CA SER A 5 -2.82 -11.61 4.95
C SER A 5 -4.06 -10.74 4.70
N LEU A 6 -3.95 -9.69 3.87
CA LEU A 6 -5.10 -8.85 3.49
C LEU A 6 -6.12 -9.68 2.68
N LEU A 7 -5.65 -10.53 1.76
CA LEU A 7 -6.51 -11.44 1.01
C LEU A 7 -7.18 -12.49 1.92
N ASN A 8 -6.47 -12.99 2.93
CA ASN A 8 -7.04 -13.91 3.91
C ASN A 8 -8.15 -13.24 4.74
N GLU A 9 -8.00 -11.94 5.04
CA GLU A 9 -9.09 -11.18 5.67
C GLU A 9 -10.26 -10.99 4.69
N ALA A 10 -9.98 -10.71 3.41
CA ALA A 10 -11.01 -10.53 2.39
C ALA A 10 -11.87 -11.78 2.17
N LYS A 11 -11.30 -12.99 2.31
CA LYS A 11 -12.05 -14.27 2.26
C LYS A 11 -13.21 -14.37 3.24
N LYS A 12 -13.20 -13.60 4.31
CA LYS A 12 -14.28 -13.62 5.31
C LYS A 12 -15.56 -12.92 4.85
N PHE A 13 -15.50 -12.28 3.69
CA PHE A 13 -16.59 -11.48 3.13
C PHE A 13 -16.95 -11.97 1.73
N ASP A 14 -18.23 -11.93 1.40
CA ASP A 14 -18.70 -12.20 0.04
C ASP A 14 -18.33 -11.06 -0.90
N GLY A 15 -18.04 -11.41 -2.14
CA GLY A 15 -17.73 -10.45 -3.21
C GLY A 15 -16.53 -10.88 -4.05
N ILE A 16 -16.28 -10.14 -5.12
CA ILE A 16 -15.14 -10.33 -6.00
C ILE A 16 -13.91 -9.68 -5.36
N ASN A 17 -12.84 -10.46 -5.17
CA ASN A 17 -11.59 -9.99 -4.61
C ASN A 17 -10.67 -9.46 -5.71
N ILE A 18 -10.40 -8.16 -5.67
CA ILE A 18 -9.53 -7.46 -6.63
C ILE A 18 -8.24 -7.08 -5.92
N VAL A 19 -7.11 -7.44 -6.50
CA VAL A 19 -5.78 -6.98 -6.04
C VAL A 19 -5.23 -5.96 -7.02
N SER A 20 -4.92 -4.76 -6.55
CA SER A 20 -4.22 -3.77 -7.35
C SER A 20 -2.70 -3.93 -7.20
N ILE A 21 -1.98 -4.01 -8.32
CA ILE A 21 -0.51 -4.01 -8.37
C ILE A 21 -0.08 -2.77 -9.15
N PHE A 22 0.39 -1.75 -8.43
CA PHE A 22 0.85 -0.50 -9.06
C PHE A 22 1.99 0.12 -8.23
N ILE A 23 3.14 0.30 -8.85
CA ILE A 23 4.26 1.02 -8.23
C ILE A 23 4.07 2.50 -8.58
N ASN A 24 3.51 3.24 -7.64
CA ASN A 24 3.13 4.64 -7.85
C ASN A 24 4.36 5.57 -7.81
N PRO A 25 4.79 6.15 -8.93
CA PRO A 25 5.95 7.06 -8.93
C PRO A 25 5.72 8.30 -8.08
N ALA A 26 4.48 8.76 -7.96
CA ALA A 26 4.12 10.00 -7.28
C ALA A 26 4.32 9.97 -5.74
N GLN A 27 4.52 8.79 -5.14
CA GLN A 27 4.75 8.65 -3.70
C GLN A 27 6.23 8.51 -3.31
N PHE A 28 7.13 8.49 -4.31
CA PHE A 28 8.57 8.39 -4.07
C PHE A 28 9.20 9.79 -4.05
N ASN A 29 9.94 10.09 -3.01
CA ASN A 29 10.67 11.36 -2.86
C ASN A 29 11.99 11.36 -3.63
N GLU A 30 12.59 10.18 -3.79
CA GLU A 30 13.87 9.99 -4.45
C GLU A 30 13.70 9.07 -5.66
N GLU A 31 14.21 9.50 -6.80
CA GLU A 31 14.16 8.73 -8.05
C GLU A 31 14.87 7.38 -7.91
N ASN A 32 15.97 7.34 -7.18
CA ASN A 32 16.72 6.10 -6.91
C ASN A 32 15.88 5.08 -6.12
N ASP A 33 15.04 5.49 -5.16
CA ASP A 33 14.13 4.58 -4.42
C ASP A 33 13.07 3.99 -5.37
N PHE A 34 12.56 4.78 -6.30
CA PHE A 34 11.61 4.30 -7.32
C PHE A 34 12.25 3.34 -8.32
N ILE A 35 13.45 3.67 -8.83
CA ILE A 35 14.16 2.83 -9.81
C ILE A 35 14.51 1.47 -9.21
N ASN A 36 15.01 1.45 -7.97
CA ASN A 36 15.46 0.26 -7.27
C ASN A 36 14.34 -0.49 -6.52
N TYR A 37 13.09 0.01 -6.57
CA TYR A 37 11.98 -0.67 -5.94
C TYR A 37 11.74 -2.04 -6.59
N PRO A 38 11.61 -3.12 -5.81
CA PRO A 38 11.41 -4.47 -6.36
C PRO A 38 10.18 -4.53 -7.28
N LYS A 39 10.40 -4.95 -8.53
CA LYS A 39 9.36 -5.15 -9.54
C LYS A 39 9.23 -6.65 -9.79
N THR A 40 8.28 -7.27 -9.12
CA THR A 40 8.10 -8.74 -9.06
C THR A 40 6.77 -9.18 -9.63
N PHE A 41 6.31 -8.52 -10.72
CA PHE A 41 4.95 -8.71 -11.24
C PHE A 41 4.60 -10.17 -11.53
N GLU A 42 5.46 -10.89 -12.28
CA GLU A 42 5.21 -12.30 -12.62
C GLU A 42 5.14 -13.19 -11.37
N ALA A 43 6.09 -12.99 -10.44
CA ALA A 43 6.08 -13.73 -9.18
C ALA A 43 4.86 -13.39 -8.32
N ASP A 44 4.40 -12.14 -8.33
CA ASP A 44 3.19 -11.72 -7.62
C ASP A 44 1.94 -12.36 -8.24
N VAL A 45 1.85 -12.44 -9.58
CA VAL A 45 0.77 -13.13 -10.30
C VAL A 45 0.74 -14.61 -9.95
N ASP A 46 1.90 -15.30 -9.98
CA ASP A 46 2.00 -16.73 -9.63
C ASP A 46 1.56 -17.01 -8.18
N ILE A 47 1.86 -16.10 -7.28
CA ILE A 47 1.42 -16.18 -5.88
C ILE A 47 -0.09 -15.96 -5.80
N LEU A 48 -0.63 -14.92 -6.45
CA LEU A 48 -2.04 -14.56 -6.42
C LEU A 48 -2.93 -15.62 -7.06
N ALA A 49 -2.45 -16.30 -8.11
CA ALA A 49 -3.15 -17.42 -8.75
C ALA A 49 -3.45 -18.60 -7.81
N LYS A 50 -2.74 -18.69 -6.68
CA LYS A 50 -2.93 -19.71 -5.63
C LYS A 50 -3.82 -19.23 -4.48
N THR A 51 -4.44 -18.06 -4.63
CA THR A 51 -5.29 -17.44 -3.62
C THR A 51 -6.73 -17.32 -4.09
N ASN A 52 -7.56 -16.61 -3.34
CA ASN A 52 -8.92 -16.22 -3.75
C ASN A 52 -8.98 -14.86 -4.48
N CYS A 53 -7.89 -14.45 -5.11
CA CYS A 53 -7.89 -13.27 -5.98
C CYS A 53 -8.56 -13.63 -7.31
N GLU A 54 -9.67 -12.98 -7.63
CA GLU A 54 -10.36 -13.19 -8.90
C GLU A 54 -9.89 -12.22 -9.98
N ILE A 55 -9.48 -11.01 -9.61
CA ILE A 55 -9.02 -9.99 -10.56
C ILE A 55 -7.73 -9.37 -10.08
N ILE A 56 -6.72 -9.31 -10.95
CA ILE A 56 -5.51 -8.52 -10.76
C ILE A 56 -5.64 -7.24 -11.60
N PHE A 57 -5.69 -6.09 -10.92
CA PHE A 57 -5.71 -4.78 -11.57
C PHE A 57 -4.30 -4.18 -11.58
N ALA A 58 -3.63 -4.25 -12.73
CA ALA A 58 -2.23 -3.86 -12.89
C ALA A 58 -2.05 -2.81 -14.01
N PRO A 59 -2.54 -1.58 -13.80
CA PRO A 59 -2.46 -0.54 -14.82
C PRO A 59 -1.03 -0.01 -14.98
N SER A 60 -0.72 0.49 -16.18
CA SER A 60 0.50 1.23 -16.44
C SER A 60 0.45 2.65 -15.85
N ILE A 61 1.62 3.27 -15.68
CA ILE A 61 1.71 4.69 -15.24
C ILE A 61 0.96 5.61 -16.18
N LYS A 62 1.01 5.34 -17.49
CA LYS A 62 0.33 6.16 -18.50
C LYS A 62 -1.20 6.05 -18.44
N GLU A 63 -1.73 4.91 -18.03
CA GLU A 63 -3.18 4.71 -17.83
C GLU A 63 -3.67 5.43 -16.58
N ILE A 64 -2.90 5.39 -15.49
CA ILE A 64 -3.25 6.10 -14.24
C ILE A 64 -3.02 7.61 -14.39
N TYR A 65 -1.93 8.02 -15.00
CA TYR A 65 -1.53 9.42 -15.14
C TYR A 65 -1.33 9.81 -16.60
N PRO A 66 -2.40 9.87 -17.42
CA PRO A 66 -2.29 10.13 -18.87
C PRO A 66 -1.75 11.53 -19.20
N ARG A 67 -1.84 12.47 -18.25
CA ARG A 67 -1.35 13.85 -18.37
C ARG A 67 -0.26 14.19 -17.33
N GLY A 68 0.42 13.17 -16.78
CA GLY A 68 1.31 13.31 -15.64
C GLY A 68 0.56 13.28 -14.31
N ALA A 69 1.29 13.03 -13.23
CA ALA A 69 0.73 12.98 -11.89
C ALA A 69 0.39 14.40 -11.41
N ASN A 70 -0.88 14.77 -11.42
CA ASN A 70 -1.37 15.99 -10.78
C ASN A 70 -1.74 15.68 -9.34
N LEU A 71 -0.84 16.01 -8.40
CA LEU A 71 -1.03 15.71 -6.99
C LEU A 71 -2.00 16.71 -6.37
N GLU A 72 -3.12 16.22 -5.86
CA GLU A 72 -4.01 17.02 -5.05
C GLU A 72 -3.43 17.15 -3.64
N LYS A 73 -3.10 18.38 -3.22
CA LYS A 73 -2.76 18.64 -1.82
C LYS A 73 -4.00 18.48 -0.96
N THR A 74 -4.03 17.41 -0.21
CA THR A 74 -5.17 17.12 0.67
C THR A 74 -4.82 17.53 2.10
N VAL A 75 -5.71 18.26 2.75
CA VAL A 75 -5.53 18.66 4.15
C VAL A 75 -6.00 17.51 5.03
N PHE A 76 -5.05 16.78 5.61
CA PHE A 76 -5.32 15.71 6.57
C PHE A 76 -4.84 16.10 7.97
N LYS A 77 -5.51 15.57 8.98
CA LYS A 77 -5.20 15.80 10.39
C LYS A 77 -3.84 15.24 10.82
N TYR A 78 -3.30 14.28 10.05
CA TYR A 78 -2.03 13.57 10.35
C TYR A 78 -0.90 13.98 9.39
N ARG A 79 -0.92 15.26 8.92
CA ARG A 79 0.14 15.85 8.11
C ARG A 79 1.20 16.47 9.01
N ASP A 80 2.40 16.66 8.45
CA ASP A 80 3.54 17.30 9.10
C ASP A 80 3.98 16.63 10.41
N ILE A 81 3.75 15.32 10.52
CA ILE A 81 4.19 14.47 11.64
C ILE A 81 4.73 13.14 11.13
N LEU A 82 5.54 12.45 11.93
CA LEU A 82 6.06 11.10 11.66
C LEU A 82 6.70 10.98 10.24
N CYS A 83 6.21 10.05 9.41
CA CYS A 83 6.74 9.81 8.07
C CYS A 83 6.60 11.02 7.13
N ASP A 84 5.62 11.89 7.34
CA ASP A 84 5.40 13.06 6.48
C ASP A 84 6.52 14.10 6.64
N LEU A 85 7.16 14.19 7.83
CA LEU A 85 8.31 15.06 8.07
C LEU A 85 9.54 14.66 7.24
N SER A 86 9.75 13.35 7.06
CA SER A 86 10.92 12.82 6.33
C SER A 86 10.63 12.54 4.86
N ARG A 87 9.37 12.55 4.44
CA ARG A 87 8.91 12.15 3.11
C ARG A 87 7.91 13.16 2.55
N SER A 88 8.39 14.39 2.33
CA SER A 88 7.56 15.49 1.82
C SER A 88 6.81 15.11 0.54
N GLY A 89 5.49 15.33 0.48
CA GLY A 89 4.66 14.99 -0.68
C GLY A 89 4.29 13.51 -0.83
N HIS A 90 4.87 12.61 -0.03
CA HIS A 90 4.57 11.18 -0.09
C HIS A 90 3.08 10.88 0.03
N PHE A 91 2.42 11.45 1.03
CA PHE A 91 1.00 11.20 1.26
C PHE A 91 0.09 11.88 0.24
N ASP A 92 0.51 12.96 -0.40
CA ASP A 92 -0.21 13.53 -1.55
C ASP A 92 -0.21 12.55 -2.72
N GLY A 93 0.93 11.88 -2.97
CA GLY A 93 1.02 10.80 -3.95
C GLY A 93 0.16 9.59 -3.59
N VAL A 94 0.18 9.18 -2.32
CA VAL A 94 -0.63 8.04 -1.82
C VAL A 94 -2.13 8.32 -1.95
N THR A 95 -2.60 9.47 -1.48
CA THR A 95 -4.04 9.80 -1.53
C THR A 95 -4.53 9.99 -2.96
N THR A 96 -3.70 10.58 -3.83
CA THR A 96 -4.02 10.72 -5.26
C THR A 96 -4.25 9.37 -5.90
N ILE A 97 -3.32 8.41 -5.77
CA ILE A 97 -3.50 7.09 -6.39
C ILE A 97 -4.65 6.32 -5.77
N VAL A 98 -4.80 6.34 -4.44
CA VAL A 98 -5.88 5.61 -3.78
C VAL A 98 -7.25 6.15 -4.20
N LYS A 99 -7.40 7.47 -4.34
CA LYS A 99 -8.63 8.08 -4.85
C LYS A 99 -8.93 7.63 -6.29
N ILE A 100 -7.93 7.64 -7.17
CA ILE A 100 -8.07 7.16 -8.55
C ILE A 100 -8.51 5.70 -8.57
N LEU A 101 -7.89 4.83 -7.76
CA LEU A 101 -8.27 3.42 -7.66
C LEU A 101 -9.71 3.25 -7.14
N PHE A 102 -10.11 4.04 -6.15
CA PHE A 102 -11.49 4.01 -5.63
C PHE A 102 -12.51 4.45 -6.70
N ASP A 103 -12.18 5.47 -7.49
CA ASP A 103 -13.06 5.96 -8.56
C ASP A 103 -13.18 4.96 -9.71
N LEU A 104 -12.10 4.24 -10.04
CA LEU A 104 -12.08 3.24 -11.11
C LEU A 104 -12.76 1.93 -10.69
N ILE A 105 -12.44 1.41 -9.51
CA ILE A 105 -12.88 0.09 -9.04
C ILE A 105 -14.22 0.18 -8.33
N LYS A 106 -14.52 1.30 -7.68
CA LYS A 106 -15.72 1.53 -6.85
C LYS A 106 -15.93 0.42 -5.81
N PRO A 107 -14.93 0.14 -4.96
CA PRO A 107 -14.99 -0.97 -4.05
C PRO A 107 -16.03 -0.73 -2.94
N PHE A 108 -16.73 -1.79 -2.53
CA PHE A 108 -17.57 -1.74 -1.34
C PHE A 108 -16.74 -1.87 -0.04
N ARG A 109 -15.64 -2.65 -0.09
CA ARG A 109 -14.68 -2.83 1.01
C ARG A 109 -13.26 -2.67 0.51
N VAL A 110 -12.40 -2.13 1.38
CA VAL A 110 -10.96 -2.04 1.13
C VAL A 110 -10.20 -2.51 2.37
N PHE A 111 -9.08 -3.18 2.15
CA PHE A 111 -8.27 -3.82 3.19
C PHE A 111 -6.92 -3.13 3.26
N PHE A 112 -6.60 -2.53 4.40
CA PHE A 112 -5.32 -1.86 4.63
C PHE A 112 -4.64 -2.40 5.89
N GLY A 113 -3.32 -2.61 5.80
CA GLY A 113 -2.52 -3.10 6.92
C GLY A 113 -2.20 -2.01 7.93
N GLU A 114 -2.30 -2.32 9.21
CA GLU A 114 -1.92 -1.43 10.32
C GLU A 114 -0.41 -1.17 10.38
N LYS A 115 0.39 -1.90 9.63
CA LYS A 115 1.84 -1.68 9.53
C LYS A 115 2.16 -0.24 9.13
N ASP A 116 1.46 0.28 8.14
CA ASP A 116 1.61 1.65 7.66
C ASP A 116 0.53 2.54 8.30
N PHE A 117 0.57 2.63 9.65
CA PHE A 117 -0.51 3.20 10.47
C PHE A 117 -0.88 4.64 10.09
N GLN A 118 0.11 5.50 9.83
CA GLN A 118 -0.17 6.88 9.40
C GLN A 118 -0.90 6.91 8.06
N GLN A 119 -0.49 6.08 7.10
CA GLN A 119 -1.17 5.90 5.82
C GLN A 119 -2.62 5.44 6.02
N LEU A 120 -2.83 4.42 6.86
CA LEU A 120 -4.16 3.92 7.19
C LEU A 120 -5.07 5.03 7.72
N LYS A 121 -4.56 5.89 8.62
CA LYS A 121 -5.31 7.02 9.17
C LYS A 121 -5.62 8.10 8.14
N ILE A 122 -4.72 8.35 7.21
CA ILE A 122 -4.92 9.29 6.11
C ILE A 122 -5.98 8.75 5.12
N ILE A 123 -5.95 7.45 4.81
CA ILE A 123 -6.98 6.83 3.96
C ILE A 123 -8.36 6.82 4.63
N GLU A 124 -8.43 6.59 5.94
CA GLU A 124 -9.68 6.70 6.71
C GLU A 124 -10.27 8.11 6.56
N GLN A 125 -9.45 9.15 6.69
CA GLN A 125 -9.88 10.53 6.46
C GLN A 125 -10.28 10.83 5.01
N LEU A 126 -9.54 10.30 4.03
CA LEU A 126 -9.89 10.44 2.61
C LEU A 126 -11.30 9.93 2.33
N ILE A 127 -11.66 8.76 2.88
CA ILE A 127 -12.99 8.16 2.73
C ILE A 127 -14.05 9.07 3.34
N ILE A 128 -13.82 9.56 4.56
CA ILE A 128 -14.77 10.42 5.29
C ILE A 128 -14.96 11.77 4.58
N GLN A 129 -13.88 12.45 4.23
CA GLN A 129 -13.92 13.78 3.62
C GLN A 129 -14.58 13.80 2.24
N ASN A 130 -14.44 12.71 1.48
CA ASN A 130 -15.09 12.58 0.17
C ASN A 130 -16.45 11.88 0.23
N ASN A 131 -17.00 11.62 1.43
CA ASN A 131 -18.28 10.92 1.62
C ASN A 131 -18.37 9.60 0.84
N LEU A 132 -17.25 8.85 0.74
CA LEU A 132 -17.21 7.61 -0.01
C LEU A 132 -17.94 6.50 0.79
N LYS A 133 -18.80 5.74 0.11
CA LYS A 133 -19.51 4.59 0.70
C LYS A 133 -18.61 3.34 0.68
N ILE A 134 -17.44 3.43 1.30
CA ILE A 134 -16.43 2.38 1.33
C ILE A 134 -16.20 1.94 2.78
N ASN A 135 -16.25 0.64 3.02
CA ASN A 135 -15.90 0.06 4.32
C ASN A 135 -14.39 -0.21 4.38
N LEU A 136 -13.68 0.53 5.21
CA LEU A 136 -12.25 0.33 5.47
C LEU A 136 -12.05 -0.76 6.53
N ILE A 137 -11.49 -1.88 6.13
CA ILE A 137 -11.11 -2.99 7.02
C ILE A 137 -9.63 -2.83 7.38
N LYS A 138 -9.37 -2.68 8.67
CA LYS A 138 -8.01 -2.56 9.23
C LYS A 138 -7.49 -3.96 9.52
N CYS A 139 -6.36 -4.31 8.91
CA CYS A 139 -5.78 -5.65 9.03
C CYS A 139 -4.53 -5.61 9.91
N PRO A 140 -4.40 -6.50 10.89
CA PRO A 140 -3.25 -6.54 11.78
C PRO A 140 -1.92 -6.71 11.04
N SER A 141 -0.86 -6.11 11.57
CA SER A 141 0.50 -6.32 11.07
C SER A 141 0.94 -7.75 11.29
N ILE A 142 1.33 -8.45 10.23
CA ILE A 142 1.94 -9.78 10.33
C ILE A 142 3.42 -9.63 10.63
N ARG A 143 3.87 -10.36 11.64
CA ARG A 143 5.26 -10.34 12.12
C ARG A 143 5.89 -11.71 11.99
N ASP A 144 7.20 -11.73 11.86
CA ASP A 144 8.00 -12.96 11.92
C ASP A 144 8.22 -13.43 13.38
N LEU A 145 8.97 -14.50 13.54
CA LEU A 145 9.27 -15.08 14.86
C LEU A 145 10.08 -14.14 15.77
N ASN A 146 10.80 -13.17 15.18
CA ASN A 146 11.59 -12.18 15.90
C ASN A 146 10.77 -10.92 16.25
N GLY A 147 9.49 -10.86 15.87
CA GLY A 147 8.61 -9.72 16.11
C GLY A 147 8.65 -8.64 15.03
N MET A 148 9.46 -8.81 13.97
CA MET A 148 9.55 -7.86 12.87
C MET A 148 8.36 -7.97 11.90
N SER A 149 7.80 -6.82 11.50
CA SER A 149 6.75 -6.79 10.47
C SER A 149 7.34 -7.10 9.09
N TYR A 150 6.68 -7.94 8.31
CA TYR A 150 7.12 -8.22 6.93
C TYR A 150 7.15 -6.98 6.05
N SER A 151 8.25 -6.81 5.29
CA SER A 151 8.42 -5.72 4.33
C SER A 151 9.09 -6.25 3.06
N SER A 152 8.63 -5.79 1.88
CA SER A 152 9.29 -6.10 0.60
C SER A 152 10.72 -5.53 0.52
N ARG A 153 11.01 -4.48 1.26
CA ARG A 153 12.36 -3.89 1.34
C ARG A 153 13.39 -4.76 2.06
N TYR A 154 12.98 -5.78 2.81
CA TYR A 154 13.93 -6.72 3.43
C TYR A 154 14.73 -7.55 2.42
N SER A 155 14.21 -7.73 1.21
CA SER A 155 14.96 -8.40 0.15
C SER A 155 16.24 -7.66 -0.26
N THR A 156 16.29 -6.34 -0.03
CA THR A 156 17.44 -5.49 -0.37
C THR A 156 18.48 -5.37 0.76
N PHE A 157 18.16 -5.88 1.96
CA PHE A 157 19.04 -5.79 3.11
C PHE A 157 20.15 -6.84 3.07
N SER A 158 21.38 -6.42 3.40
CA SER A 158 22.48 -7.32 3.69
C SER A 158 22.19 -8.17 4.95
N GLN A 159 22.93 -9.27 5.11
CA GLN A 159 22.78 -10.13 6.28
C GLN A 159 23.02 -9.38 7.60
N ASN A 160 24.01 -8.49 7.66
CA ASN A 160 24.31 -7.67 8.84
C ASN A 160 23.17 -6.69 9.15
N GLN A 161 22.58 -6.06 8.14
CA GLN A 161 21.44 -5.18 8.34
C GLN A 161 20.23 -5.95 8.88
N ARG A 162 19.96 -7.16 8.39
CA ARG A 162 18.88 -8.00 8.91
C ARG A 162 19.08 -8.34 10.39
N LEU A 163 20.29 -8.72 10.79
CA LEU A 163 20.61 -9.00 12.20
C LEU A 163 20.38 -7.78 13.10
N GLN A 164 20.80 -6.60 12.69
CA GLN A 164 20.57 -5.36 13.42
C GLN A 164 19.07 -5.05 13.57
N PHE A 165 18.28 -5.26 12.54
CA PHE A 165 16.83 -5.08 12.59
C PHE A 165 16.15 -6.09 13.52
N ASP A 166 16.58 -7.34 13.51
CA ASP A 166 16.06 -8.40 14.40
C ASP A 166 16.34 -8.08 15.88
N GLU A 167 17.47 -7.45 16.19
CA GLU A 167 17.79 -6.97 17.54
C GLU A 167 16.89 -5.82 18.00
N CYS A 168 16.52 -4.92 17.10
CA CYS A 168 15.62 -3.80 17.41
C CYS A 168 14.17 -4.24 17.64
N ALA A 169 13.78 -5.44 17.22
CA ALA A 169 12.41 -5.94 17.34
C ALA A 169 12.14 -6.67 18.65
N LYS A 170 13.18 -6.99 19.43
CA LYS A 170 13.11 -7.61 20.76
C LYS A 170 12.88 -6.57 21.84
#